data_12a2d27200e1acac403a74a0c4527a71
#
_entry.id   12a2d27200e1acac403a74a0c4527a71
#
_cell.length_a   1.000
_cell.length_b   1.000
_cell.length_c   1.000
_cell.angle_alpha   90.00
_cell.angle_beta   90.00
_cell.angle_gamma   90.00
#
_symmetry.space_group_name_H-M   'P 1'
#
loop_
_entity.id
_entity.type
_entity.pdbx_description
1 polymer ?
#
loop_
_entity_poly.entity_id
_entity_poly.type
_entity_poly.pdbx_seq_one_letter_code
_entity_poly.pdbx_strand_id
1 'polypeptide(L)'
;RNFILARCDSMNSGFVDCDSAITGIFDVTIEIIGIGEVEMSNSNIINNFNTPFFDQRFGGIALPFEVVSGTFDHWEVVSTSSYIYDPNVDTLVLDLQSDVIVKAYFGENRTIVFDVTPSGTTTSININGAAINMFPYTASLLVGENIGLTPIIDPLYGFDSWSSDSNILSPNTLTEII
;
A
#
# COMPACT_ATOMS: atom_id res chain seq x y z
N ARG A 1 33.77 9.07 10.49
CA ARG A 1 32.41 8.59 10.15
C ARG A 1 31.67 8.09 11.41
N ASN A 2 32.28 7.22 12.23
CA ASN A 2 31.68 6.69 13.45
C ASN A 2 31.37 7.77 14.52
N PHE A 3 32.18 8.83 14.61
CA PHE A 3 31.96 9.94 15.54
C PHE A 3 30.69 10.75 15.21
N ILE A 4 30.40 10.95 13.93
CA ILE A 4 29.19 11.67 13.47
C ILE A 4 27.94 10.85 13.78
N LEU A 5 27.97 9.55 13.52
CA LEU A 5 26.84 8.64 13.82
C LEU A 5 26.55 8.60 15.34
N ALA A 6 27.59 8.40 16.17
CA ALA A 6 27.44 8.39 17.62
C ALA A 6 26.90 9.72 18.18
N ARG A 7 27.21 10.85 17.52
CA ARG A 7 26.68 12.16 17.91
C ARG A 7 25.23 12.38 17.51
N CYS A 8 24.82 11.83 16.37
CA CYS A 8 23.41 11.80 15.97
C CYS A 8 22.58 10.94 16.91
N ASP A 9 23.07 9.76 17.28
CA ASP A 9 22.40 8.87 18.24
C ASP A 9 22.26 9.53 19.63
N SER A 10 23.31 10.21 20.12
CA SER A 10 23.25 10.97 21.37
C SER A 10 22.31 12.18 21.32
N MET A 11 22.20 12.85 20.17
CA MET A 11 21.25 13.95 20.01
C MET A 11 19.79 13.43 20.01
N ASN A 12 19.53 12.34 19.32
CA ASN A 12 18.19 11.75 19.28
C ASN A 12 17.73 11.29 20.66
N SER A 13 18.59 10.61 21.44
CA SER A 13 18.28 10.23 22.82
C SER A 13 18.12 11.45 23.73
N GLY A 14 18.95 12.50 23.53
CA GLY A 14 18.88 13.74 24.31
C GLY A 14 17.57 14.51 24.11
N PHE A 15 16.97 14.47 22.94
CA PHE A 15 15.65 15.09 22.72
C PHE A 15 14.54 14.37 23.49
N VAL A 16 14.54 13.05 23.50
CA VAL A 16 13.57 12.25 24.26
C VAL A 16 13.73 12.49 25.77
N ASP A 17 14.95 12.67 26.26
CA ASP A 17 15.23 12.89 27.68
C ASP A 17 14.89 14.34 28.13
N CYS A 18 14.87 15.31 27.21
CA CYS A 18 14.64 16.72 27.52
C CYS A 18 13.17 17.15 27.42
N ASP A 19 12.35 16.45 26.66
CA ASP A 19 10.92 16.77 26.48
C ASP A 19 10.05 15.54 26.74
N SER A 20 9.27 15.61 27.81
CA SER A 20 8.35 14.52 28.18
C SER A 20 7.20 14.29 27.19
N ALA A 21 6.98 15.20 26.25
CA ALA A 21 6.02 15.01 25.16
C ALA A 21 6.58 14.07 24.07
N ILE A 22 7.91 13.96 23.94
CA ILE A 22 8.56 13.09 22.96
C ILE A 22 8.58 11.65 23.49
N THR A 23 7.86 10.76 22.82
CA THR A 23 7.68 9.36 23.28
C THR A 23 8.70 8.39 22.69
N GLY A 24 9.41 8.77 21.64
CA GLY A 24 10.42 7.93 20.99
C GLY A 24 10.69 8.34 19.55
N ILE A 25 11.54 7.57 18.86
CA ILE A 25 11.80 7.69 17.43
C ILE A 25 11.20 6.45 16.77
N PHE A 26 10.40 6.66 15.73
CA PHE A 26 9.70 5.61 15.01
C PHE A 26 10.02 5.66 13.52
N ASP A 27 10.09 4.49 12.90
CA ASP A 27 10.23 4.36 11.46
C ASP A 27 8.87 4.62 10.79
N VAL A 28 8.90 5.48 9.76
CA VAL A 28 7.74 5.83 8.95
C VAL A 28 8.01 5.39 7.51
N THR A 29 7.17 4.52 6.99
CA THR A 29 7.17 4.13 5.58
C THR A 29 5.93 4.71 4.92
N ILE A 30 6.09 5.34 3.74
CA ILE A 30 4.97 5.88 2.98
C ILE A 30 4.93 5.19 1.63
N GLU A 31 3.76 4.63 1.30
CA GLU A 31 3.48 3.95 0.04
C GLU A 31 2.38 4.68 -0.73
N ILE A 32 2.64 4.99 -1.99
CA ILE A 32 1.66 5.55 -2.92
C ILE A 32 1.17 4.44 -3.83
N ILE A 33 -0.13 4.19 -3.83
CA ILE A 33 -0.79 3.17 -4.65
C ILE A 33 -1.68 3.88 -5.67
N GLY A 34 -1.38 3.71 -6.95
CA GLY A 34 -1.98 4.47 -8.03
C GLY A 34 -1.15 5.67 -8.44
N ILE A 35 -1.78 6.72 -9.00
CA ILE A 35 -1.12 7.91 -9.52
C ILE A 35 -1.55 9.12 -8.69
N GLY A 36 -0.66 9.59 -7.84
CA GLY A 36 -0.89 10.75 -6.99
C GLY A 36 0.35 11.20 -6.23
N GLU A 37 0.20 12.25 -5.47
CA GLU A 37 1.26 12.85 -4.68
C GLU A 37 0.75 13.20 -3.28
N VAL A 38 1.58 12.93 -2.29
CA VAL A 38 1.35 13.25 -0.89
C VAL A 38 2.49 14.11 -0.37
N GLU A 39 2.17 15.14 0.34
CA GLU A 39 3.13 15.94 1.10
C GLU A 39 3.16 15.50 2.56
N MET A 40 4.35 15.26 3.10
CA MET A 40 4.58 14.95 4.51
C MET A 40 5.28 16.12 5.18
N SER A 41 4.70 16.65 6.26
CA SER A 41 5.28 17.72 7.11
C SER A 41 5.67 18.98 6.32
N ASN A 42 4.93 19.38 5.32
CA ASN A 42 5.15 20.56 4.48
C ASN A 42 6.55 20.63 3.83
N SER A 43 7.16 19.48 3.55
CA SER A 43 8.53 19.46 3.03
C SER A 43 8.89 18.32 2.10
N ASN A 44 8.28 17.16 2.24
CA ASN A 44 8.59 15.99 1.45
C ASN A 44 7.41 15.62 0.56
N ILE A 45 7.60 15.72 -0.76
CA ILE A 45 6.64 15.25 -1.76
C ILE A 45 6.97 13.80 -2.11
N ILE A 46 6.01 12.92 -1.86
CA ILE A 46 6.08 11.48 -2.14
C ILE A 46 5.07 11.17 -3.24
N ASN A 47 5.51 10.45 -4.26
CA ASN A 47 4.69 10.06 -5.41
C ASN A 47 5.05 8.64 -5.87
N ASN A 48 4.41 8.18 -6.93
CA ASN A 48 4.61 6.84 -7.47
C ASN A 48 6.03 6.55 -8.03
N PHE A 49 6.92 7.55 -8.13
CA PHE A 49 8.30 7.36 -8.59
C PHE A 49 9.32 7.22 -7.44
N ASN A 50 8.99 7.75 -6.24
CA ASN A 50 9.87 7.70 -5.08
C ASN A 50 9.29 6.91 -3.90
N THR A 51 8.22 6.16 -4.11
CA THR A 51 7.62 5.22 -3.14
C THR A 51 8.28 3.83 -3.26
N PRO A 52 8.44 3.04 -2.18
CA PRO A 52 8.21 3.43 -0.79
C PRO A 52 9.24 4.45 -0.30
N PHE A 53 8.78 5.46 0.42
CA PHE A 53 9.63 6.47 1.05
C PHE A 53 9.81 6.12 2.52
N PHE A 54 11.06 6.21 3.01
CA PHE A 54 11.44 5.85 4.38
C PHE A 54 11.97 7.07 5.12
N ASP A 55 11.48 7.28 6.33
CA ASP A 55 11.93 8.36 7.21
C ASP A 55 11.83 7.95 8.68
N GLN A 56 12.44 8.74 9.59
CA GLN A 56 12.33 8.57 11.03
C GLN A 56 11.74 9.83 11.64
N ARG A 57 10.73 9.68 12.50
CA ARG A 57 10.02 10.77 13.15
C ARG A 57 9.84 10.53 14.63
N PHE A 58 9.76 11.63 15.38
CA PHE A 58 9.48 11.56 16.80
C PHE A 58 7.99 11.38 17.06
N GLY A 59 7.63 10.50 18.01
CA GLY A 59 6.31 10.44 18.60
C GLY A 59 6.12 11.57 19.62
N GLY A 60 4.87 11.95 19.85
CA GLY A 60 4.51 13.14 20.63
C GLY A 60 4.52 14.43 19.82
N ILE A 61 4.88 14.36 18.53
CA ILE A 61 4.84 15.46 17.58
C ILE A 61 3.89 15.06 16.45
N ALA A 62 2.88 15.90 16.20
CA ALA A 62 1.92 15.67 15.14
C ALA A 62 2.61 15.58 13.77
N LEU A 63 2.39 14.49 13.05
CA LEU A 63 2.92 14.22 11.72
C LEU A 63 1.80 14.36 10.69
N PRO A 64 1.71 15.50 9.97
CA PRO A 64 0.71 15.71 8.95
C PRO A 64 1.12 15.13 7.61
N PHE A 65 0.11 14.59 6.92
CA PHE A 65 0.15 14.19 5.51
C PHE A 65 -1.00 14.88 4.79
N GLU A 66 -0.76 15.37 3.59
CA GLU A 66 -1.75 16.04 2.77
C GLU A 66 -1.64 15.55 1.32
N VAL A 67 -2.77 15.27 0.68
CA VAL A 67 -2.84 14.96 -0.73
C VAL A 67 -2.60 16.23 -1.54
N VAL A 68 -1.57 16.22 -2.39
CA VAL A 68 -1.20 17.37 -3.23
C VAL A 68 -1.83 17.26 -4.62
N SER A 69 -1.84 16.06 -5.19
CA SER A 69 -2.41 15.81 -6.53
C SER A 69 -2.87 14.37 -6.69
N GLY A 70 -3.72 14.13 -7.68
CA GLY A 70 -4.29 12.83 -8.01
C GLY A 70 -5.73 12.67 -7.52
N THR A 71 -6.41 11.63 -8.00
CA THR A 71 -7.75 11.26 -7.52
C THR A 71 -7.60 10.41 -6.27
N PHE A 72 -7.63 11.04 -5.12
CA PHE A 72 -7.49 10.37 -3.83
C PHE A 72 -8.71 9.50 -3.53
N ASP A 73 -8.49 8.31 -3.01
CA ASP A 73 -9.52 7.37 -2.58
C ASP A 73 -9.53 7.26 -1.05
N HIS A 74 -8.45 6.75 -0.45
CA HIS A 74 -8.38 6.63 1.00
C HIS A 74 -6.96 6.44 1.53
N TRP A 75 -6.82 6.58 2.87
CA TRP A 75 -5.64 6.21 3.64
C TRP A 75 -5.79 4.82 4.25
N GLU A 76 -4.71 4.05 4.29
CA GLU A 76 -4.54 2.88 5.16
C GLU A 76 -3.32 3.08 6.05
N VAL A 77 -3.49 2.89 7.36
CA VAL A 77 -2.41 2.97 8.34
C VAL A 77 -2.17 1.58 8.93
N VAL A 78 -1.01 1.00 8.67
CA VAL A 78 -0.60 -0.32 9.18
C VAL A 78 0.42 -0.12 10.29
N SER A 79 0.10 -0.56 11.50
CA SER A 79 0.94 -0.41 12.69
C SER A 79 0.56 -1.41 13.77
N THR A 80 1.42 -1.58 14.77
CA THR A 80 1.09 -2.32 16.00
C THR A 80 0.22 -1.52 16.96
N SER A 81 0.22 -0.19 16.84
CA SER A 81 -0.65 0.73 17.58
C SER A 81 -1.92 1.05 16.80
N SER A 82 -2.99 1.38 17.50
CA SER A 82 -4.25 1.79 16.89
C SER A 82 -4.30 3.31 16.74
N TYR A 83 -4.65 3.78 15.53
CA TYR A 83 -4.83 5.19 15.22
C TYR A 83 -6.30 5.48 14.92
N ILE A 84 -6.77 6.66 15.33
CA ILE A 84 -8.11 7.14 15.03
C ILE A 84 -7.98 8.22 13.96
N TYR A 85 -8.48 7.97 12.76
CA TYR A 85 -8.47 8.90 11.64
C TYR A 85 -9.67 8.63 10.72
N ASP A 86 -10.02 9.58 9.87
CA ASP A 86 -10.98 9.36 8.79
C ASP A 86 -10.18 8.96 7.53
N PRO A 87 -10.36 7.74 7.02
CA PRO A 87 -9.58 7.29 5.87
C PRO A 87 -9.92 8.02 4.56
N ASN A 88 -11.09 8.66 4.46
CA ASN A 88 -11.58 9.23 3.21
C ASN A 88 -11.33 10.75 3.08
N VAL A 89 -10.70 11.36 4.06
CA VAL A 89 -10.31 12.78 4.01
C VAL A 89 -8.90 12.89 3.43
N ASP A 90 -8.66 13.86 2.58
CA ASP A 90 -7.40 14.10 1.88
C ASP A 90 -6.22 14.53 2.80
N THR A 91 -6.49 14.68 4.08
CA THR A 91 -5.50 14.98 5.12
C THR A 91 -5.47 13.90 6.19
N LEU A 92 -4.27 13.51 6.62
CA LEU A 92 -4.05 12.57 7.72
C LEU A 92 -3.06 13.19 8.71
N VAL A 93 -3.37 13.13 10.01
CA VAL A 93 -2.44 13.56 11.06
C VAL A 93 -2.25 12.42 12.05
N LEU A 94 -1.01 12.02 12.25
CA LEU A 94 -0.65 10.95 13.19
C LEU A 94 0.21 11.50 14.34
N ASP A 95 -0.03 11.01 15.55
CA ASP A 95 0.90 11.09 16.68
C ASP A 95 1.48 9.69 16.89
N LEU A 96 2.75 9.51 16.51
CA LEU A 96 3.37 8.19 16.43
C LEU A 96 3.52 7.54 17.81
N GLN A 97 3.08 6.29 17.90
CA GLN A 97 3.17 5.44 19.09
C GLN A 97 4.00 4.15 18.82
N SER A 98 4.29 3.88 17.56
CA SER A 98 5.08 2.75 17.06
C SER A 98 5.46 3.00 15.61
N ASP A 99 6.29 2.13 15.03
CA ASP A 99 6.57 2.15 13.59
C ASP A 99 5.27 2.03 12.78
N VAL A 100 5.23 2.73 11.65
CA VAL A 100 4.03 2.85 10.84
C VAL A 100 4.32 2.75 9.35
N ILE A 101 3.41 2.09 8.62
CA ILE A 101 3.32 2.17 7.18
C ILE A 101 2.03 2.94 6.85
N VAL A 102 2.17 4.07 6.18
CA VAL A 102 1.07 4.90 5.69
C VAL A 102 0.93 4.64 4.21
N LYS A 103 -0.24 4.18 3.78
CA LYS A 103 -0.54 3.98 2.37
C LYS A 103 -1.61 4.98 1.93
N ALA A 104 -1.31 5.69 0.84
CA ALA A 104 -2.25 6.59 0.18
C ALA A 104 -2.71 5.93 -1.13
N TYR A 105 -4.01 5.69 -1.23
CA TYR A 105 -4.62 5.08 -2.41
C TYR A 105 -5.18 6.16 -3.34
N PHE A 106 -4.80 6.08 -4.62
CA PHE A 106 -5.22 6.99 -5.67
C PHE A 106 -5.80 6.24 -6.85
N GLY A 107 -6.79 6.80 -7.48
CA GLY A 107 -7.40 6.28 -8.69
C GLY A 107 -8.89 6.05 -8.54
N GLU A 108 -9.53 5.84 -9.68
CA GLU A 108 -10.93 5.44 -9.74
C GLU A 108 -11.07 3.93 -9.51
N ASN A 109 -12.06 3.54 -8.73
CA ASN A 109 -12.45 2.15 -8.63
C ASN A 109 -13.07 1.69 -9.94
N ARG A 110 -12.55 0.59 -10.49
CA ARG A 110 -13.14 -0.09 -11.65
C ARG A 110 -13.61 -1.48 -11.29
N THR A 111 -14.75 -1.83 -11.82
CA THR A 111 -15.30 -3.18 -11.70
C THR A 111 -14.61 -4.09 -12.71
N ILE A 112 -13.96 -5.14 -12.23
CA ILE A 112 -13.37 -6.21 -13.04
C ILE A 112 -14.15 -7.49 -12.81
N VAL A 113 -14.46 -8.19 -13.88
CA VAL A 113 -15.10 -9.51 -13.82
C VAL A 113 -14.05 -10.56 -14.16
N PHE A 114 -13.83 -11.48 -13.24
CA PHE A 114 -12.99 -12.66 -13.45
C PHE A 114 -13.87 -13.86 -13.80
N ASP A 115 -13.52 -14.57 -14.86
CA ASP A 115 -14.26 -15.75 -15.29
C ASP A 115 -13.30 -16.87 -15.70
N VAL A 116 -13.80 -18.10 -15.73
CA VAL A 116 -13.07 -19.31 -16.11
C VAL A 116 -13.74 -19.99 -17.27
N THR A 117 -12.98 -20.25 -18.32
CA THR A 117 -13.47 -20.95 -19.52
C THR A 117 -12.70 -22.26 -19.72
N PRO A 118 -13.38 -23.41 -19.93
CA PRO A 118 -14.83 -23.58 -19.96
C PRO A 118 -15.47 -23.48 -18.57
N SER A 119 -16.73 -23.02 -18.53
CA SER A 119 -17.52 -22.92 -17.30
C SER A 119 -17.78 -24.31 -16.69
N GLY A 120 -17.86 -24.34 -15.35
CA GLY A 120 -18.16 -25.58 -14.61
C GLY A 120 -16.95 -26.47 -14.30
N THR A 121 -15.73 -25.97 -14.51
CA THR A 121 -14.52 -26.58 -13.95
C THR A 121 -14.42 -26.29 -12.45
N THR A 122 -13.84 -27.20 -11.67
CA THR A 122 -13.59 -27.02 -10.22
C THR A 122 -12.35 -26.17 -9.94
N THR A 123 -11.99 -25.31 -10.87
CA THR A 123 -10.81 -24.44 -10.79
C THR A 123 -11.10 -23.27 -9.86
N SER A 124 -10.09 -22.81 -9.17
CA SER A 124 -10.12 -21.53 -8.44
C SER A 124 -9.01 -20.63 -8.92
N ILE A 125 -9.18 -19.32 -8.72
CA ILE A 125 -8.15 -18.31 -8.98
C ILE A 125 -7.77 -17.68 -7.65
N ASN A 126 -6.47 -17.59 -7.38
CA ASN A 126 -5.96 -16.81 -6.29
C ASN A 126 -5.77 -15.37 -6.79
N ILE A 127 -6.50 -14.43 -6.20
CA ILE A 127 -6.44 -12.99 -6.50
C ILE A 127 -5.83 -12.31 -5.27
N ASN A 128 -4.62 -11.76 -5.39
CA ASN A 128 -3.89 -11.12 -4.29
C ASN A 128 -3.85 -11.97 -3.00
N GLY A 129 -3.69 -13.29 -3.12
CA GLY A 129 -3.66 -14.22 -1.98
C GLY A 129 -5.00 -14.79 -1.54
N ALA A 130 -6.13 -14.28 -2.03
CA ALA A 130 -7.47 -14.81 -1.75
C ALA A 130 -7.92 -15.81 -2.82
N ALA A 131 -8.25 -17.05 -2.41
CA ALA A 131 -8.75 -18.07 -3.35
C ALA A 131 -10.25 -17.87 -3.65
N ILE A 132 -10.57 -17.64 -4.91
CA ILE A 132 -11.91 -17.47 -5.44
C ILE A 132 -12.30 -18.73 -6.24
N ASN A 133 -13.42 -19.33 -5.92
CA ASN A 133 -13.90 -20.59 -6.51
C ASN A 133 -15.32 -20.50 -7.12
N MET A 134 -15.92 -19.34 -7.12
CA MET A 134 -17.21 -19.08 -7.77
C MET A 134 -17.04 -18.07 -8.90
N PHE A 135 -17.46 -18.42 -10.10
CA PHE A 135 -17.33 -17.60 -11.30
C PHE A 135 -18.66 -17.44 -12.01
N PRO A 136 -18.93 -16.30 -12.69
CA PRO A 136 -18.05 -15.11 -12.71
C PRO A 136 -17.94 -14.43 -11.34
N TYR A 137 -16.74 -13.97 -10.99
CA TYR A 137 -16.45 -13.20 -9.78
C TYR A 137 -16.21 -11.74 -10.12
N THR A 138 -16.85 -10.84 -9.39
CA THR A 138 -16.73 -9.40 -9.60
C THR A 138 -15.97 -8.76 -8.45
N ALA A 139 -14.92 -8.02 -8.76
CA ALA A 139 -14.17 -7.22 -7.81
C ALA A 139 -14.15 -5.74 -8.21
N SER A 140 -14.08 -4.85 -7.22
CA SER A 140 -13.82 -3.44 -7.43
C SER A 140 -12.35 -3.20 -7.09
N LEU A 141 -11.58 -2.71 -8.04
CA LEU A 141 -10.13 -2.53 -7.95
C LEU A 141 -9.76 -1.11 -8.37
N LEU A 142 -8.71 -0.57 -7.77
CA LEU A 142 -8.21 0.76 -8.10
C LEU A 142 -7.46 0.75 -9.44
N VAL A 143 -7.68 1.79 -10.25
CA VAL A 143 -6.90 1.99 -11.47
C VAL A 143 -5.44 2.24 -11.12
N GLY A 144 -4.54 1.42 -11.68
CA GLY A 144 -3.10 1.46 -11.41
C GLY A 144 -2.64 0.48 -10.34
N GLU A 145 -3.55 -0.23 -9.66
CA GLU A 145 -3.18 -1.31 -8.75
C GLU A 145 -2.68 -2.53 -9.53
N ASN A 146 -1.56 -3.10 -9.08
CA ASN A 146 -1.06 -4.37 -9.61
C ASN A 146 -1.82 -5.53 -8.95
N ILE A 147 -2.40 -6.38 -9.77
CA ILE A 147 -3.17 -7.54 -9.31
C ILE A 147 -2.40 -8.81 -9.62
N GLY A 148 -2.06 -9.55 -8.57
CA GLY A 148 -1.46 -10.87 -8.71
C GLY A 148 -2.54 -11.95 -8.94
N LEU A 149 -2.48 -12.63 -10.08
CA LEU A 149 -3.39 -13.73 -10.43
C LEU A 149 -2.61 -15.05 -10.48
N THR A 150 -3.11 -16.07 -9.80
CA THR A 150 -2.56 -17.43 -9.86
C THR A 150 -3.69 -18.44 -9.94
N PRO A 151 -3.80 -19.25 -11.01
CA PRO A 151 -4.82 -20.29 -11.10
C PRO A 151 -4.47 -21.46 -10.20
N ILE A 152 -5.47 -22.01 -9.52
CA ILE A 152 -5.38 -23.29 -8.82
C ILE A 152 -6.08 -24.32 -9.71
N ILE A 153 -5.29 -25.11 -10.43
CA ILE A 153 -5.76 -25.96 -11.53
C ILE A 153 -6.16 -27.33 -10.98
N ASP A 154 -7.34 -27.81 -11.37
CA ASP A 154 -7.72 -29.20 -11.20
C ASP A 154 -6.75 -30.13 -11.99
N PRO A 155 -6.27 -31.24 -11.42
CA PRO A 155 -5.34 -32.15 -12.10
C PRO A 155 -5.82 -32.71 -13.45
N LEU A 156 -7.12 -32.65 -13.74
CA LEU A 156 -7.70 -33.08 -15.00
C LEU A 156 -7.61 -32.02 -16.12
N TYR A 157 -7.21 -30.79 -15.77
CA TYR A 157 -7.11 -29.67 -16.71
C TYR A 157 -5.71 -29.09 -16.71
N GLY A 158 -5.33 -28.41 -17.79
CA GLY A 158 -4.11 -27.60 -17.89
C GLY A 158 -4.47 -26.14 -17.95
N PHE A 159 -3.57 -25.28 -17.48
CA PHE A 159 -3.68 -23.85 -17.75
C PHE A 159 -3.28 -23.59 -19.21
N ASP A 160 -4.10 -22.83 -19.91
CA ASP A 160 -3.82 -22.42 -21.28
C ASP A 160 -3.28 -20.97 -21.31
N SER A 161 -4.13 -20.01 -20.95
CA SER A 161 -3.73 -18.60 -20.99
C SER A 161 -4.71 -17.73 -20.18
N TRP A 162 -4.24 -16.51 -19.88
CA TRP A 162 -5.09 -15.41 -19.46
C TRP A 162 -5.55 -14.63 -20.69
N SER A 163 -6.78 -14.10 -20.66
CA SER A 163 -7.28 -13.17 -21.67
C SER A 163 -8.03 -12.02 -20.98
N SER A 164 -7.92 -10.82 -21.52
CA SER A 164 -8.58 -9.63 -21.00
C SER A 164 -8.84 -8.62 -22.12
N ASP A 165 -9.82 -7.75 -21.89
CA ASP A 165 -10.06 -6.55 -22.71
C ASP A 165 -8.99 -5.46 -22.48
N SER A 166 -8.18 -5.61 -21.42
CA SER A 166 -7.09 -4.71 -21.03
C SER A 166 -5.73 -5.36 -21.30
N ASN A 167 -4.64 -4.62 -21.14
CA ASN A 167 -3.29 -5.14 -21.28
C ASN A 167 -2.97 -6.15 -20.19
N ILE A 168 -2.55 -7.34 -20.60
CA ILE A 168 -1.97 -8.38 -19.75
C ILE A 168 -0.47 -8.46 -20.06
N LEU A 169 0.38 -8.43 -19.02
CA LEU A 169 1.83 -8.41 -19.20
C LEU A 169 2.37 -9.75 -19.66
N SER A 170 1.85 -10.86 -19.16
CA SER A 170 2.37 -12.20 -19.41
C SER A 170 1.25 -13.26 -19.53
N PRO A 171 0.40 -13.21 -20.59
CA PRO A 171 -0.83 -13.98 -20.67
C PRO A 171 -0.65 -15.50 -20.64
N ASN A 172 0.56 -16.00 -20.90
CA ASN A 172 0.86 -17.43 -20.95
C ASN A 172 1.59 -17.95 -19.69
N THR A 173 1.71 -17.14 -18.64
CA THR A 173 2.33 -17.57 -17.38
C THR A 173 1.28 -17.99 -16.37
N LEU A 174 1.65 -18.92 -15.45
CA LEU A 174 0.77 -19.34 -14.36
C LEU A 174 0.50 -18.25 -13.34
N THR A 175 1.34 -17.22 -13.27
CA THR A 175 1.16 -16.06 -12.41
C THR A 175 1.17 -14.82 -13.26
N GLU A 176 0.16 -13.98 -13.13
CA GLU A 176 0.02 -12.74 -13.89
C GLU A 176 -0.12 -11.55 -12.94
N ILE A 177 0.42 -10.41 -13.40
CA ILE A 177 0.23 -9.11 -12.77
C ILE A 177 -0.46 -8.22 -13.81
N ILE A 178 -1.59 -7.66 -13.44
CA ILE A 178 -2.42 -6.80 -14.31
C ILE A 178 -2.35 -5.36 -13.81
#